data_0db488d3c5a339be0a6bd714cd0e566e
#
_entry.id   0db488d3c5a339be0a6bd714cd0e566e
#
_cell.length_a   1.000
_cell.length_b   1.000
_cell.length_c   1.000
_cell.angle_alpha   90.00
_cell.angle_beta   90.00
_cell.angle_gamma   90.00
#
_symmetry.space_group_name_H-M   'P 1'
#
loop_
_entity.id
_entity.type
_entity.pdbx_description
1 polymer ?
#
loop_
_entity_poly.entity_id
_entity_poly.type
_entity_poly.pdbx_seq_one_letter_code
_entity_poly.pdbx_strand_id
1 'polypeptide(L)'
;MNKDFRSVCFESLFESDLDIKEFIMIKNDLSVNQTLRAEQLLKQISDNFDEIILLIKKYSQNWTFERIAKTEKTSLILGIGEIQLNLTPSKVIVSEWTKLTDKHSTSEGAKFVNAILDNISKNEFKN
;
A
#
# COMPACT_ATOMS: atom_id res chain seq x y z
N MET A 1 15.79 4.99 -15.31
CA MET A 1 15.71 4.83 -13.86
C MET A 1 14.84 3.63 -13.51
N ASN A 2 15.37 2.71 -12.75
CA ASN A 2 14.65 1.48 -12.43
C ASN A 2 13.54 1.72 -11.41
N LYS A 3 12.34 1.25 -11.72
CA LYS A 3 11.24 1.26 -10.77
C LYS A 3 11.46 0.13 -9.76
N ASP A 4 11.07 0.35 -8.51
CA ASP A 4 11.07 -0.71 -7.52
C ASP A 4 9.71 -1.43 -7.49
N PHE A 5 9.62 -2.49 -6.70
CA PHE A 5 8.38 -3.29 -6.63
C PHE A 5 7.21 -2.45 -6.10
N ARG A 6 7.46 -1.48 -5.21
CA ARG A 6 6.38 -0.66 -4.64
C ARG A 6 5.75 0.23 -5.71
N SER A 7 6.59 0.89 -6.52
CA SER A 7 6.10 1.75 -7.60
C SER A 7 5.27 0.97 -8.61
N VAL A 8 5.73 -0.22 -8.99
CA VAL A 8 5.01 -1.07 -9.95
C VAL A 8 3.68 -1.54 -9.37
N CYS A 9 3.65 -1.99 -8.12
CA CYS A 9 2.42 -2.40 -7.46
C CYS A 9 1.45 -1.23 -7.33
N PHE A 10 1.95 -0.05 -6.99
CA PHE A 10 1.13 1.16 -6.89
C PHE A 10 0.45 1.46 -8.23
N GLU A 11 1.24 1.54 -9.30
CA GLU A 11 0.69 1.83 -10.63
C GLU A 11 -0.36 0.81 -11.05
N SER A 12 -0.07 -0.46 -10.85
CA SER A 12 -0.96 -1.55 -11.25
C SER A 12 -2.30 -1.48 -10.51
N LEU A 13 -2.27 -1.32 -9.19
CA LEU A 13 -3.50 -1.27 -8.40
C LEU A 13 -4.28 0.02 -8.68
N PHE A 14 -3.60 1.14 -8.81
CA PHE A 14 -4.23 2.42 -9.12
C PHE A 14 -4.93 2.38 -10.49
N GLU A 15 -4.27 1.84 -11.50
CA GLU A 15 -4.82 1.77 -12.85
C GLU A 15 -6.01 0.80 -12.96
N SER A 16 -6.07 -0.21 -12.10
CA SER A 16 -7.20 -1.14 -12.06
C SER A 16 -8.40 -0.58 -11.29
N ASP A 17 -8.35 0.68 -10.85
CA ASP A 17 -9.35 1.31 -9.99
C ASP A 17 -9.58 0.54 -8.69
N LEU A 18 -8.50 -0.01 -8.14
CA LEU A 18 -8.49 -0.80 -6.91
C LEU A 18 -9.29 -2.10 -7.03
N ASP A 19 -9.56 -2.55 -8.25
CA ASP A 19 -10.22 -3.84 -8.46
C ASP A 19 -9.18 -4.96 -8.48
N ILE A 20 -9.13 -5.69 -7.39
CA ILE A 20 -8.13 -6.74 -7.22
C ILE A 20 -8.30 -7.89 -8.23
N LYS A 21 -9.50 -8.06 -8.79
CA LYS A 21 -9.77 -9.11 -9.79
C LYS A 21 -9.26 -8.73 -11.18
N GLU A 22 -9.25 -7.44 -11.47
CA GLU A 22 -8.78 -6.90 -12.76
C GLU A 22 -7.29 -6.56 -12.72
N PHE A 23 -6.63 -6.90 -11.65
CA PHE A 23 -5.28 -6.48 -11.36
C PHE A 23 -4.26 -7.21 -12.23
N ILE A 24 -3.61 -6.47 -13.11
CA ILE A 24 -2.52 -7.00 -13.94
C ILE A 24 -1.24 -6.24 -13.60
N MET A 25 -0.24 -6.98 -13.14
CA MET A 25 1.03 -6.35 -12.82
C MET A 25 1.77 -5.95 -14.08
N ILE A 26 2.11 -4.67 -14.18
CA ILE A 26 2.93 -4.15 -15.26
C ILE A 26 4.39 -4.48 -14.92
N LYS A 27 4.97 -5.42 -15.66
CA LYS A 27 6.36 -5.84 -15.46
C LYS A 27 7.28 -4.92 -16.26
N ASN A 28 7.76 -3.84 -15.63
CA ASN A 28 8.67 -2.91 -16.26
C ASN A 28 10.04 -2.96 -15.58
N ASP A 29 11.01 -3.58 -16.24
CA ASP A 29 12.43 -3.48 -15.87
C ASP A 29 12.75 -3.83 -14.42
N LEU A 30 11.96 -4.71 -13.80
CA LEU A 30 12.23 -5.18 -12.45
C LEU A 30 13.28 -6.28 -12.48
N SER A 31 14.19 -6.26 -11.51
CA SER A 31 15.08 -7.39 -11.28
C SER A 31 14.26 -8.62 -10.84
N VAL A 32 14.88 -9.79 -10.84
CA VAL A 32 14.23 -11.01 -10.36
C VAL A 32 13.74 -10.83 -8.92
N ASN A 33 14.58 -10.28 -8.06
CA ASN A 33 14.22 -10.09 -6.65
C ASN A 33 13.07 -9.10 -6.50
N GLN A 34 13.06 -8.01 -7.25
CA GLN A 34 11.98 -7.03 -7.22
C GLN A 34 10.68 -7.62 -7.75
N THR A 35 10.75 -8.43 -8.79
CA THR A 35 9.57 -9.13 -9.33
C THR A 35 8.96 -10.07 -8.29
N LEU A 36 9.80 -10.85 -7.60
CA LEU A 36 9.32 -11.75 -6.53
C LEU A 36 8.65 -10.97 -5.41
N ARG A 37 9.24 -9.85 -5.00
CA ARG A 37 8.65 -9.00 -3.95
C ARG A 37 7.31 -8.43 -4.39
N ALA A 38 7.19 -8.00 -5.64
CA ALA A 38 5.93 -7.51 -6.18
C ALA A 38 4.86 -8.61 -6.15
N GLU A 39 5.20 -9.80 -6.62
CA GLU A 39 4.27 -10.93 -6.63
C GLU A 39 3.83 -11.33 -5.22
N GLN A 40 4.74 -11.35 -4.25
CA GLN A 40 4.41 -11.64 -2.86
C GLN A 40 3.44 -10.61 -2.29
N LEU A 41 3.69 -9.32 -2.55
CA LEU A 41 2.82 -8.26 -2.07
C LEU A 41 1.42 -8.36 -2.66
N LEU A 42 1.33 -8.59 -3.96
CA LEU A 42 0.04 -8.69 -4.65
C LEU A 42 -0.76 -9.90 -4.18
N LYS A 43 -0.09 -11.02 -3.96
CA LYS A 43 -0.75 -12.21 -3.42
C LYS A 43 -1.27 -11.95 -2.01
N GLN A 44 -0.48 -11.29 -1.17
CA GLN A 44 -0.90 -10.94 0.19
C GLN A 44 -2.16 -10.08 0.17
N ILE A 45 -2.20 -9.08 -0.70
CA ILE A 45 -3.36 -8.21 -0.82
C ILE A 45 -4.57 -8.98 -1.33
N SER A 46 -4.40 -9.81 -2.35
CA SER A 46 -5.48 -10.61 -2.90
C SER A 46 -6.08 -11.56 -1.85
N ASP A 47 -5.22 -12.19 -1.07
CA ASP A 47 -5.66 -13.17 -0.06
C ASP A 47 -6.33 -12.51 1.16
N ASN A 48 -6.04 -11.23 1.43
CA ASN A 48 -6.48 -10.53 2.64
C ASN A 48 -7.18 -9.20 2.36
N PHE A 49 -7.73 -9.03 1.19
CA PHE A 49 -8.25 -7.73 0.74
C PHE A 49 -9.32 -7.17 1.69
N ASP A 50 -10.31 -7.99 2.06
CA ASP A 50 -11.41 -7.55 2.92
C ASP A 50 -10.90 -7.14 4.31
N GLU A 51 -9.96 -7.89 4.86
CA GLU A 51 -9.34 -7.57 6.15
C GLU A 51 -8.58 -6.25 6.08
N ILE A 52 -7.85 -6.02 4.98
CA ILE A 52 -7.11 -4.79 4.78
C ILE A 52 -8.06 -3.59 4.74
N ILE A 53 -9.17 -3.71 4.00
CA ILE A 53 -10.17 -2.64 3.91
C ILE A 53 -10.78 -2.36 5.28
N LEU A 54 -11.07 -3.40 6.07
CA LEU A 54 -11.60 -3.23 7.43
C LEU A 54 -10.61 -2.47 8.33
N LEU A 55 -9.31 -2.74 8.21
CA LEU A 55 -8.29 -2.02 8.96
C LEU A 55 -8.26 -0.54 8.58
N ILE A 56 -8.35 -0.24 7.29
CA ILE A 56 -8.39 1.15 6.85
C ILE A 56 -9.61 1.85 7.46
N LYS A 57 -10.78 1.23 7.39
CA LYS A 57 -12.00 1.81 7.96
C LYS A 57 -11.90 2.02 9.46
N LYS A 58 -11.28 1.10 10.17
CA LYS A 58 -11.09 1.19 11.62
C LYS A 58 -10.22 2.38 12.03
N TYR A 59 -9.15 2.64 11.26
CA TYR A 59 -8.16 3.66 11.62
C TYR A 59 -8.36 5.01 10.94
N SER A 60 -9.30 5.11 9.99
CA SER A 60 -9.64 6.37 9.34
C SER A 60 -10.94 6.96 9.88
N GLN A 61 -11.06 7.04 11.19
CA GLN A 61 -12.30 7.33 11.94
C GLN A 61 -13.08 8.56 11.49
N ASN A 62 -12.39 9.61 11.07
CA ASN A 62 -13.02 10.86 10.68
C ASN A 62 -13.33 10.93 9.17
N TRP A 63 -13.10 9.84 8.45
CA TRP A 63 -13.27 9.81 6.99
C TRP A 63 -14.02 8.54 6.60
N THR A 64 -15.03 8.67 5.75
CA THR A 64 -15.62 7.48 5.14
C THR A 64 -14.64 6.96 4.09
N PHE A 65 -14.59 5.65 3.95
CA PHE A 65 -13.65 5.01 3.00
C PHE A 65 -13.82 5.58 1.59
N GLU A 66 -15.05 5.81 1.16
CA GLU A 66 -15.37 6.30 -0.17
C GLU A 66 -14.84 7.72 -0.42
N ARG A 67 -14.63 8.51 0.65
CA ARG A 67 -14.09 9.87 0.54
C ARG A 67 -12.58 9.95 0.58
N ILE A 68 -11.91 8.86 0.92
CA ILE A 68 -10.45 8.82 0.87
C ILE A 68 -10.03 8.87 -0.60
N ALA A 69 -9.09 9.73 -0.94
CA ALA A 69 -8.62 9.83 -2.32
C ALA A 69 -8.02 8.51 -2.81
N LYS A 70 -8.17 8.24 -4.11
CA LYS A 70 -7.71 7.00 -4.73
C LYS A 70 -6.22 6.74 -4.50
N THR A 71 -5.39 7.79 -4.56
CA THR A 71 -3.95 7.68 -4.30
C THR A 71 -3.69 7.19 -2.88
N GLU A 72 -4.35 7.80 -1.89
CA GLU A 72 -4.22 7.43 -0.50
C GLU A 72 -4.73 6.01 -0.25
N LYS A 73 -5.88 5.64 -0.83
CA LYS A 73 -6.40 4.27 -0.73
C LYS A 73 -5.39 3.25 -1.24
N THR A 74 -4.81 3.53 -2.40
CA THR A 74 -3.83 2.63 -3.02
C THR A 74 -2.63 2.43 -2.11
N SER A 75 -2.08 3.52 -1.58
CA SER A 75 -0.94 3.46 -0.67
C SER A 75 -1.27 2.74 0.63
N LEU A 76 -2.46 2.97 1.18
CA LEU A 76 -2.88 2.30 2.42
C LEU A 76 -3.04 0.80 2.21
N ILE A 77 -3.70 0.38 1.13
CA ILE A 77 -3.89 -1.04 0.82
C ILE A 77 -2.54 -1.74 0.69
N LEU A 78 -1.64 -1.18 -0.11
CA LEU A 78 -0.34 -1.77 -0.37
C LEU A 78 0.56 -1.71 0.88
N GLY A 79 0.54 -0.60 1.60
CA GLY A 79 1.32 -0.46 2.84
C GLY A 79 0.92 -1.47 3.90
N ILE A 80 -0.38 -1.67 4.10
CA ILE A 80 -0.88 -2.67 5.06
C ILE A 80 -0.46 -4.08 4.62
N GLY A 81 -0.64 -4.40 3.34
CA GLY A 81 -0.23 -5.69 2.80
C GLY A 81 1.26 -5.96 3.05
N GLU A 82 2.10 -4.96 2.85
CA GLU A 82 3.54 -5.10 3.09
C GLU A 82 3.86 -5.29 4.57
N ILE A 83 3.18 -4.56 5.46
CA ILE A 83 3.33 -4.74 6.90
C ILE A 83 2.96 -6.17 7.30
N GLN A 84 1.86 -6.70 6.75
CA GLN A 84 1.42 -8.06 7.03
C GLN A 84 2.44 -9.12 6.62
N LEU A 85 3.18 -8.90 5.54
CA LEU A 85 4.23 -9.82 5.10
C LEU A 85 5.37 -9.94 6.09
N ASN A 86 5.62 -8.91 6.87
CA ASN A 86 6.66 -8.89 7.91
C ASN A 86 8.07 -9.22 7.37
N LEU A 87 8.38 -8.77 6.16
CA LEU A 87 9.69 -8.98 5.53
C LEU A 87 10.60 -7.76 5.62
N THR A 88 10.03 -6.61 5.98
CA THR A 88 10.74 -5.33 6.06
C THR A 88 10.30 -4.63 7.34
N PRO A 89 11.21 -3.91 8.03
CA PRO A 89 10.82 -3.16 9.23
C PRO A 89 9.68 -2.17 8.94
N SER A 90 8.71 -2.09 9.85
CA SER A 90 7.53 -1.24 9.68
C SER A 90 7.88 0.21 9.43
N LYS A 91 8.91 0.74 10.09
CA LYS A 91 9.32 2.14 9.89
C LYS A 91 9.73 2.42 8.44
N VAL A 92 10.41 1.46 7.81
CA VAL A 92 10.80 1.58 6.40
C VAL A 92 9.57 1.53 5.51
N ILE A 93 8.65 0.59 5.79
CA ILE A 93 7.42 0.44 5.02
C ILE A 93 6.59 1.72 5.06
N VAL A 94 6.36 2.25 6.26
CA VAL A 94 5.58 3.49 6.45
C VAL A 94 6.24 4.65 5.70
N SER A 95 7.55 4.79 5.83
CA SER A 95 8.31 5.86 5.16
C SER A 95 8.20 5.77 3.64
N GLU A 96 8.34 4.58 3.08
CA GLU A 96 8.33 4.39 1.62
C GLU A 96 6.95 4.66 1.01
N TRP A 97 5.88 4.21 1.65
CA TRP A 97 4.53 4.48 1.16
C TRP A 97 4.12 5.93 1.35
N THR A 98 4.61 6.57 2.41
CA THR A 98 4.43 8.02 2.62
C THR A 98 5.09 8.81 1.49
N LYS A 99 6.31 8.46 1.11
CA LYS A 99 7.04 9.11 0.01
C LYS A 99 6.31 8.94 -1.32
N LEU A 100 5.80 7.74 -1.61
CA LEU A 100 5.04 7.50 -2.84
C LEU A 100 3.77 8.34 -2.87
N THR A 101 3.07 8.44 -1.73
CA THR A 101 1.88 9.28 -1.65
C THR A 101 2.22 10.75 -1.88
N ASP A 102 3.29 11.23 -1.29
CA ASP A 102 3.74 12.62 -1.46
C ASP A 102 4.07 12.92 -2.92
N LYS A 103 4.67 11.96 -3.61
CA LYS A 103 5.01 12.08 -5.02
C LYS A 103 3.78 12.17 -5.93
N HIS A 104 2.72 11.43 -5.62
CA HIS A 104 1.55 11.28 -6.48
C HIS A 104 0.31 12.03 -6.01
N SER A 105 0.35 12.66 -4.84
CA SER A 105 -0.79 13.37 -4.28
C SER A 105 -0.31 14.65 -3.58
N THR A 106 -0.84 14.93 -2.39
CA THR A 106 -0.54 16.14 -1.62
C THR A 106 0.27 15.81 -0.37
N SER A 107 0.88 16.84 0.23
CA SER A 107 1.57 16.64 1.50
C SER A 107 0.59 16.26 2.61
N GLU A 108 -0.64 16.76 2.58
CA GLU A 108 -1.70 16.36 3.51
C GLU A 108 -2.06 14.89 3.34
N GLY A 109 -2.17 14.43 2.10
CA GLY A 109 -2.42 13.02 1.80
C GLY A 109 -1.31 12.12 2.31
N ALA A 110 -0.05 12.56 2.15
CA ALA A 110 1.10 11.83 2.66
C ALA A 110 1.07 11.73 4.19
N LYS A 111 0.74 12.83 4.88
CA LYS A 111 0.62 12.84 6.34
C LYS A 111 -0.50 11.91 6.81
N PHE A 112 -1.61 11.90 6.09
CA PHE A 112 -2.74 11.01 6.39
C PHE A 112 -2.33 9.55 6.29
N VAL A 113 -1.68 9.16 5.19
CA VAL A 113 -1.19 7.79 5.00
C VAL A 113 -0.17 7.42 6.08
N ASN A 114 0.77 8.30 6.37
CA ASN A 114 1.78 8.07 7.39
C ASN A 114 1.14 7.78 8.76
N ALA A 115 0.18 8.61 9.16
CA ALA A 115 -0.47 8.47 10.47
C ALA A 115 -1.24 7.15 10.57
N ILE A 116 -1.99 6.78 9.53
CA ILE A 116 -2.77 5.54 9.55
C ILE A 116 -1.88 4.31 9.54
N LEU A 117 -0.89 4.27 8.66
CA LEU A 117 0.04 3.12 8.60
C LEU A 117 0.82 2.97 9.89
N ASP A 118 1.27 4.07 10.49
CA ASP A 118 1.99 4.02 11.75
C ASP A 118 1.10 3.47 12.87
N ASN A 119 -0.14 3.95 12.98
CA ASN A 119 -1.07 3.45 13.97
C ASN A 119 -1.40 1.97 13.78
N ILE A 120 -1.60 1.54 12.55
CA ILE A 120 -1.86 0.13 12.25
C ILE A 120 -0.67 -0.73 12.64
N SER A 121 0.55 -0.30 12.28
CA SER A 121 1.74 -1.08 12.59
C SER A 121 1.95 -1.24 14.09
N LYS A 122 1.67 -0.20 14.87
CA LYS A 122 1.85 -0.22 16.33
C LYS A 122 0.78 -1.03 17.06
N ASN A 123 -0.46 -0.98 16.57
CA ASN A 123 -1.59 -1.55 17.31
C ASN A 123 -2.03 -2.93 16.80
N GLU A 124 -1.76 -3.25 15.53
CA GLU A 124 -2.18 -4.53 14.94
C GLU A 124 -1.02 -5.48 14.68
N PHE A 125 0.18 -4.96 14.47
CA PHE A 125 1.35 -5.76 14.10
C PHE A 125 2.55 -5.32 14.95
N LYS A 126 2.77 -6.03 16.05
CA LYS A 126 3.87 -5.70 16.95
C LYS A 126 5.18 -6.28 16.43
N ASN A 127 5.92 -5.48 15.71
CA ASN A 127 7.25 -5.85 15.22
C ASN A 127 8.33 -5.20 16.08
#